data_f8d137e2947f8507b284b57ecf7403fd
#
_entry.id   f8d137e2947f8507b284b57ecf7403fd
#
_cell.length_a   1.000
_cell.length_b   1.000
_cell.length_c   1.000
_cell.angle_alpha   90.00
_cell.angle_beta   90.00
_cell.angle_gamma   90.00
#
_symmetry.space_group_name_H-M   'P 1'
#
loop_
_entity.id
_entity.type
_entity.pdbx_description
1 polymer ?
#
loop_
_entity_poly.entity_id
_entity_poly.type
_entity_poly.pdbx_seq_one_letter_code
_entity_poly.pdbx_strand_id
1 'polypeptide(L)'
;GLIVFGVFGMALCQYTYFRSIALAGAGIATVLQYLAPSMIIIYLLVRYGKRPSKGEMVSVILALVGAICLMGNGDGLSIESFPMAVLVWGLLSAVGVAVYSISPVDLLYKYGTLPIVGFGMLISGIVAAILFHQPNSYAVWDVWTVIGCFNVIFLGTIVSFNAYLEGVKRIGAVPGSILSSIEPISAAFFGWAFLGNEFSLLGLIGMAMIIATVVIIAWDRQRT
;
A
#
# COMPACT_ATOMS: atom_id res chain seq x y z
N GLY A 1 -19.09 -9.42 3.47
CA GLY A 1 -18.11 -8.85 2.54
C GLY A 1 -17.74 -7.41 2.88
N LEU A 2 -18.71 -6.48 2.88
CA LEU A 2 -18.45 -5.05 3.08
C LEU A 2 -17.85 -4.72 4.47
N ILE A 3 -18.33 -5.37 5.53
CA ILE A 3 -17.78 -5.20 6.88
C ILE A 3 -16.35 -5.74 6.95
N VAL A 4 -16.08 -6.89 6.34
CA VAL A 4 -14.72 -7.45 6.27
C VAL A 4 -13.79 -6.47 5.54
N PHE A 5 -14.23 -5.93 4.41
CA PHE A 5 -13.49 -4.94 3.66
C PHE A 5 -13.21 -3.66 4.46
N GLY A 6 -14.23 -3.07 5.11
CA GLY A 6 -14.10 -1.82 5.86
C GLY A 6 -13.28 -1.97 7.15
N VAL A 7 -13.53 -3.03 7.93
CA VAL A 7 -12.89 -3.23 9.24
C VAL A 7 -11.52 -3.89 9.11
N PHE A 8 -11.47 -5.09 8.52
CA PHE A 8 -10.24 -5.89 8.45
C PHE A 8 -9.38 -5.57 7.23
N GLY A 9 -9.96 -4.95 6.22
CA GLY A 9 -9.19 -4.39 5.10
C GLY A 9 -8.71 -2.98 5.43
N MET A 10 -9.61 -1.99 5.30
CA MET A 10 -9.23 -0.58 5.33
C MET A 10 -8.83 -0.08 6.73
N ALA A 11 -9.64 -0.30 7.78
CA ALA A 11 -9.33 0.23 9.11
C ALA A 11 -8.09 -0.45 9.70
N LEU A 12 -7.98 -1.78 9.60
CA LEU A 12 -6.79 -2.52 10.05
C LEU A 12 -5.53 -2.03 9.32
N CYS A 13 -5.59 -1.97 7.99
CA CYS A 13 -4.44 -1.53 7.19
C CYS A 13 -3.96 -0.14 7.61
N GLN A 14 -4.85 0.85 7.65
CA GLN A 14 -4.48 2.23 7.98
C GLN A 14 -3.93 2.36 9.40
N TYR A 15 -4.62 1.78 10.38
CA TYR A 15 -4.17 1.86 11.76
C TYR A 15 -2.79 1.24 11.97
N THR A 16 -2.60 0.02 11.50
CA THR A 16 -1.34 -0.70 11.69
C THR A 16 -0.20 -0.06 10.91
N TYR A 17 -0.49 0.52 9.74
CA TYR A 17 0.48 1.28 8.96
C TYR A 17 0.94 2.55 9.70
N PHE A 18 0.01 3.37 10.20
CA PHE A 18 0.37 4.56 10.97
C PHE A 18 1.10 4.21 12.28
N ARG A 19 0.75 3.10 12.94
CA ARG A 19 1.50 2.60 14.11
C ARG A 19 2.93 2.21 13.73
N SER A 20 3.13 1.56 12.60
CA SER A 20 4.46 1.22 12.09
C SER A 20 5.26 2.47 11.74
N ILE A 21 4.64 3.47 11.11
CA ILE A 21 5.26 4.78 10.82
C ILE A 21 5.72 5.48 12.10
N ALA A 22 4.87 5.51 13.12
CA ALA A 22 5.18 6.16 14.39
C ALA A 22 6.38 5.51 15.12
N LEU A 23 6.63 4.23 14.89
CA LEU A 23 7.73 3.48 15.54
C LEU A 23 9.03 3.47 14.74
N ALA A 24 8.96 3.47 13.41
CA ALA A 24 10.13 3.25 12.56
C ALA A 24 10.22 4.18 11.33
N GLY A 25 9.32 5.15 11.23
CA GLY A 25 9.25 6.03 10.06
C GLY A 25 8.54 5.42 8.86
N ALA A 26 8.19 6.28 7.90
CA ALA A 26 7.37 5.91 6.74
C ALA A 26 8.08 4.90 5.82
N GLY A 27 9.40 5.02 5.65
CA GLY A 27 10.18 4.14 4.77
C GLY A 27 10.05 2.68 5.15
N ILE A 28 10.34 2.34 6.40
CA ILE A 28 10.29 0.97 6.91
C ILE A 28 8.87 0.42 6.92
N ALA A 29 7.90 1.24 7.35
CA ALA A 29 6.49 0.86 7.34
C ALA A 29 6.03 0.47 5.92
N THR A 30 6.43 1.24 4.92
CA THR A 30 6.08 1.01 3.51
C THR A 30 6.77 -0.24 2.95
N VAL A 31 8.05 -0.47 3.25
CA VAL A 31 8.74 -1.72 2.86
C VAL A 31 8.02 -2.95 3.40
N LEU A 32 7.62 -2.93 4.68
CA LEU A 32 6.88 -4.03 5.28
C LEU A 32 5.51 -4.21 4.64
N GLN A 33 4.83 -3.12 4.29
CA GLN A 33 3.53 -3.17 3.61
C GLN A 33 3.64 -3.75 2.19
N TYR A 34 4.78 -3.59 1.50
CA TYR A 34 5.03 -4.21 0.18
C TYR A 34 5.18 -5.73 0.21
N LEU A 35 5.09 -6.35 1.37
CA LEU A 35 4.86 -7.79 1.47
C LEU A 35 3.40 -8.20 1.14
N ALA A 36 2.49 -7.26 0.96
CA ALA A 36 1.09 -7.53 0.62
C ALA A 36 0.89 -8.42 -0.62
N PRO A 37 1.61 -8.23 -1.76
CA PRO A 37 1.49 -9.14 -2.90
C PRO A 37 1.83 -10.59 -2.52
N SER A 38 2.83 -10.80 -1.68
CA SER A 38 3.18 -12.14 -1.17
C SER A 38 2.05 -12.74 -0.33
N MET A 39 1.41 -11.94 0.54
CA MET A 39 0.27 -12.38 1.33
C MET A 39 -0.94 -12.74 0.45
N ILE A 40 -1.19 -11.97 -0.61
CA ILE A 40 -2.25 -12.25 -1.59
C ILE A 40 -1.97 -13.59 -2.31
N ILE A 41 -0.73 -13.80 -2.76
CA ILE A 41 -0.32 -15.04 -3.43
C ILE A 41 -0.51 -16.24 -2.50
N ILE A 42 -0.05 -16.16 -1.26
CA ILE A 42 -0.22 -17.22 -0.26
C ILE A 42 -1.70 -17.53 -0.04
N TYR A 43 -2.52 -16.50 0.14
CA TYR A 43 -3.96 -16.68 0.31
C TYR A 43 -4.61 -17.37 -0.90
N LEU A 44 -4.30 -16.94 -2.13
CA LEU A 44 -4.86 -17.52 -3.34
C LEU A 44 -4.40 -18.97 -3.55
N LEU A 45 -3.15 -19.27 -3.21
CA LEU A 45 -2.60 -20.63 -3.27
C LEU A 45 -3.32 -21.55 -2.27
N VAL A 46 -3.42 -21.13 -1.00
CA VAL A 46 -4.02 -21.95 0.06
C VAL A 46 -5.53 -22.11 -0.12
N ARG A 47 -6.23 -21.03 -0.50
CA ARG A 47 -7.70 -21.02 -0.56
C ARG A 47 -8.26 -21.60 -1.87
N TYR A 48 -7.58 -21.36 -2.99
CA TYR A 48 -8.06 -21.71 -4.32
C TYR A 48 -7.11 -22.62 -5.10
N GLY A 49 -5.96 -23.00 -4.53
CA GLY A 49 -4.93 -23.78 -5.24
C GLY A 49 -4.27 -23.03 -6.42
N LYS A 50 -4.51 -21.72 -6.54
CA LYS A 50 -4.01 -20.91 -7.64
C LYS A 50 -2.51 -20.64 -7.45
N ARG A 51 -1.70 -21.25 -8.30
CA ARG A 51 -0.24 -21.05 -8.29
C ARG A 51 0.11 -19.71 -8.93
N PRO A 52 1.05 -18.94 -8.34
CA PRO A 52 1.55 -17.72 -8.96
C PRO A 52 2.29 -18.02 -10.25
N SER A 53 2.24 -17.10 -11.21
CA SER A 53 3.08 -17.17 -12.40
C SER A 53 4.54 -16.89 -12.05
N LYS A 54 5.46 -17.26 -12.94
CA LYS A 54 6.88 -16.91 -12.79
C LYS A 54 7.09 -15.39 -12.81
N GLY A 55 6.33 -14.68 -13.64
CA GLY A 55 6.35 -13.22 -13.71
C GLY A 55 5.91 -12.58 -12.40
N GLU A 56 4.82 -13.06 -11.78
CA GLU A 56 4.35 -12.59 -10.47
C GLU A 56 5.41 -12.80 -9.38
N MET A 57 6.04 -13.97 -9.31
CA MET A 57 7.08 -14.27 -8.32
C MET A 57 8.32 -13.37 -8.47
N VAL A 58 8.83 -13.23 -9.69
CA VAL A 58 9.98 -12.36 -9.97
C VAL A 58 9.65 -10.91 -9.65
N SER A 59 8.46 -10.45 -10.03
CA SER A 59 8.02 -9.07 -9.79
C SER A 59 7.89 -8.75 -8.30
N VAL A 60 7.38 -9.68 -7.48
CA VAL A 60 7.30 -9.49 -6.01
C VAL A 60 8.70 -9.31 -5.41
N ILE A 61 9.66 -10.15 -5.82
CA ILE A 61 11.04 -10.05 -5.32
C ILE A 61 11.68 -8.73 -5.76
N LEU A 62 11.55 -8.36 -7.03
CA LEU A 62 12.10 -7.11 -7.56
C LEU A 62 11.46 -5.88 -6.92
N ALA A 63 10.14 -5.88 -6.70
CA ALA A 63 9.44 -4.77 -6.04
C ALA A 63 9.95 -4.58 -4.60
N LEU A 64 10.08 -5.67 -3.85
CA LEU A 64 10.56 -5.62 -2.47
C LEU A 64 12.02 -5.15 -2.38
N VAL A 65 12.92 -5.73 -3.17
CA VAL A 65 14.33 -5.34 -3.19
C VAL A 65 14.48 -3.90 -3.70
N GLY A 66 13.75 -3.53 -4.75
CA GLY A 66 13.75 -2.18 -5.29
C GLY A 66 13.26 -1.13 -4.29
N ALA A 67 12.21 -1.43 -3.51
CA ALA A 67 11.73 -0.56 -2.45
C ALA A 67 12.76 -0.39 -1.32
N ILE A 68 13.42 -1.48 -0.92
CA ILE A 68 14.51 -1.44 0.07
C ILE A 68 15.66 -0.55 -0.43
N CYS A 69 16.09 -0.75 -1.69
CA CYS A 69 17.15 0.05 -2.29
C CYS A 69 16.79 1.54 -2.39
N LEU A 70 15.55 1.85 -2.76
CA LEU A 70 15.08 3.23 -2.92
C LEU A 70 15.01 3.96 -1.57
N MET A 71 14.61 3.27 -0.51
CA MET A 71 14.47 3.84 0.83
C MET A 71 15.77 3.82 1.63
N GLY A 72 16.72 2.99 1.26
CA GLY A 72 18.05 2.89 1.87
C GLY A 72 19.02 4.01 1.47
N ASN A 73 18.53 5.20 1.19
CA ASN A 73 19.24 6.35 0.61
C ASN A 73 20.36 6.89 1.51
N GLY A 74 21.44 6.13 1.67
CA GLY A 74 22.69 6.57 2.29
C GLY A 74 22.82 6.41 3.81
N ASP A 75 21.74 6.48 4.57
CA ASP A 75 21.76 6.39 6.04
C ASP A 75 21.43 4.99 6.58
N GLY A 76 21.69 3.96 5.77
CA GLY A 76 21.54 2.55 6.11
C GLY A 76 20.23 2.25 6.87
N LEU A 77 19.39 1.40 6.31
CA LEU A 77 18.40 0.71 7.12
C LEU A 77 19.18 -0.04 8.22
N SER A 78 19.38 0.60 9.36
CA SER A 78 19.99 -0.03 10.53
C SER A 78 18.98 -1.05 11.05
N ILE A 79 19.01 -2.23 10.45
CA ILE A 79 18.13 -3.37 10.81
C ILE A 79 18.40 -3.84 12.25
N GLU A 80 19.52 -3.42 12.84
CA GLU A 80 20.03 -3.92 14.11
C GLU A 80 19.20 -3.54 15.35
N SER A 81 18.17 -2.70 15.24
CA SER A 81 17.48 -2.18 16.43
C SER A 81 15.97 -2.03 16.31
N PHE A 82 15.30 -2.66 15.34
CA PHE A 82 13.84 -2.50 15.28
C PHE A 82 13.11 -3.31 16.34
N PRO A 83 12.28 -2.66 17.18
CA PRO A 83 11.40 -3.37 18.09
C PRO A 83 10.54 -4.38 17.33
N MET A 84 10.35 -5.58 17.86
CA MET A 84 9.45 -6.60 17.29
C MET A 84 8.07 -6.02 16.94
N ALA A 85 7.63 -5.01 17.68
CA ALA A 85 6.39 -4.27 17.42
C ALA A 85 6.33 -3.67 16.00
N VAL A 86 7.43 -3.18 15.43
CA VAL A 86 7.48 -2.63 14.07
C VAL A 86 7.15 -3.70 13.04
N LEU A 87 7.75 -4.89 13.20
CA LEU A 87 7.49 -6.02 12.32
C LEU A 87 6.02 -6.48 12.42
N VAL A 88 5.51 -6.57 13.65
CA VAL A 88 4.10 -6.98 13.87
C VAL A 88 3.14 -5.98 13.21
N TRP A 89 3.29 -4.68 13.46
CA TRP A 89 2.43 -3.66 12.87
C TRP A 89 2.56 -3.58 11.34
N GLY A 90 3.78 -3.66 10.82
CA GLY A 90 4.03 -3.63 9.37
C GLY A 90 3.45 -4.86 8.65
N LEU A 91 3.61 -6.06 9.21
CA LEU A 91 3.02 -7.29 8.66
C LEU A 91 1.49 -7.28 8.75
N LEU A 92 0.91 -6.79 9.84
CA LEU A 92 -0.54 -6.61 9.96
C LEU A 92 -1.08 -5.62 8.92
N SER A 93 -0.30 -4.57 8.60
CA SER A 93 -0.63 -3.65 7.52
C SER A 93 -0.66 -4.36 6.16
N ALA A 94 0.34 -5.18 5.86
CA ALA A 94 0.38 -5.98 4.63
C ALA A 94 -0.81 -6.96 4.54
N VAL A 95 -1.19 -7.59 5.66
CA VAL A 95 -2.41 -8.42 5.73
C VAL A 95 -3.65 -7.57 5.46
N GLY A 96 -3.75 -6.38 6.03
CA GLY A 96 -4.83 -5.44 5.77
C GLY A 96 -4.97 -5.10 4.29
N VAL A 97 -3.84 -4.82 3.61
CA VAL A 97 -3.79 -4.60 2.14
C VAL A 97 -4.29 -5.83 1.39
N ALA A 98 -3.85 -7.03 1.76
CA ALA A 98 -4.31 -8.26 1.12
C ALA A 98 -5.82 -8.45 1.28
N VAL A 99 -6.36 -8.19 2.48
CA VAL A 99 -7.80 -8.30 2.75
C VAL A 99 -8.58 -7.27 1.93
N TYR A 100 -8.19 -5.99 1.90
CA TYR A 100 -8.95 -5.01 1.12
C TYR A 100 -8.80 -5.18 -0.39
N SER A 101 -7.77 -5.87 -0.86
CA SER A 101 -7.59 -6.17 -2.28
C SER A 101 -8.40 -7.38 -2.75
N ILE A 102 -8.68 -8.34 -1.86
CA ILE A 102 -9.36 -9.59 -2.23
C ILE A 102 -10.84 -9.55 -1.84
N SER A 103 -11.16 -9.12 -0.62
CA SER A 103 -12.50 -9.27 -0.06
C SER A 103 -13.63 -8.52 -0.78
N PRO A 104 -13.41 -7.34 -1.40
CA PRO A 104 -14.48 -6.61 -2.06
C PRO A 104 -14.71 -7.01 -3.51
N VAL A 105 -13.89 -7.87 -4.12
CA VAL A 105 -13.89 -8.12 -5.57
C VAL A 105 -15.30 -8.47 -6.09
N ASP A 106 -16.00 -9.40 -5.46
CA ASP A 106 -17.36 -9.78 -5.87
C ASP A 106 -18.36 -8.61 -5.72
N LEU A 107 -18.19 -7.80 -4.68
CA LEU A 107 -19.01 -6.61 -4.45
C LEU A 107 -18.72 -5.50 -5.47
N LEU A 108 -17.44 -5.35 -5.88
CA LEU A 108 -17.04 -4.39 -6.91
C LEU A 108 -17.68 -4.72 -8.26
N TYR A 109 -17.78 -6.01 -8.62
CA TYR A 109 -18.49 -6.43 -9.83
C TYR A 109 -20.00 -6.20 -9.76
N LYS A 110 -20.60 -6.45 -8.58
CA LYS A 110 -22.06 -6.38 -8.41
C LYS A 110 -22.58 -4.96 -8.27
N TYR A 111 -21.87 -4.11 -7.53
CA TYR A 111 -22.38 -2.78 -7.12
C TYR A 111 -21.54 -1.61 -7.64
N GLY A 112 -20.43 -1.90 -8.32
CA GLY A 112 -19.48 -0.89 -8.77
C GLY A 112 -18.44 -0.50 -7.72
N THR A 113 -17.38 0.16 -8.16
CA THR A 113 -16.22 0.47 -7.30
C THR A 113 -16.53 1.61 -6.34
N LEU A 114 -17.09 2.71 -6.83
CA LEU A 114 -17.30 3.92 -6.04
C LEU A 114 -18.20 3.73 -4.80
N PRO A 115 -19.37 3.05 -4.85
CA PRO A 115 -20.17 2.82 -3.67
C PRO A 115 -19.48 1.92 -2.64
N ILE A 116 -18.82 0.85 -3.10
CA ILE A 116 -18.15 -0.10 -2.21
C ILE A 116 -16.98 0.56 -1.49
N VAL A 117 -16.17 1.35 -2.19
CA VAL A 117 -15.08 2.13 -1.58
C VAL A 117 -15.65 3.14 -0.58
N GLY A 118 -16.68 3.90 -0.97
CA GLY A 118 -17.30 4.90 -0.09
C GLY A 118 -17.85 4.31 1.21
N PHE A 119 -18.60 3.21 1.14
CA PHE A 119 -19.10 2.53 2.34
C PHE A 119 -17.97 1.87 3.15
N GLY A 120 -16.95 1.32 2.49
CA GLY A 120 -15.77 0.79 3.16
C GLY A 120 -15.03 1.84 3.95
N MET A 121 -14.83 3.03 3.36
CA MET A 121 -14.21 4.18 4.03
C MET A 121 -15.06 4.68 5.20
N LEU A 122 -16.38 4.75 5.03
CA LEU A 122 -17.28 5.15 6.10
C LEU A 122 -17.17 4.19 7.29
N ILE A 123 -17.22 2.87 7.06
CA ILE A 123 -17.05 1.85 8.09
C ILE A 123 -15.68 1.99 8.76
N SER A 124 -14.60 2.14 7.97
CA SER A 124 -13.25 2.33 8.48
C SER A 124 -13.14 3.59 9.35
N GLY A 125 -13.74 4.70 8.91
CA GLY A 125 -13.76 5.96 9.66
C GLY A 125 -14.50 5.84 10.99
N ILE A 126 -15.64 5.16 11.02
CA ILE A 126 -16.42 4.90 12.26
C ILE A 126 -15.58 4.04 13.22
N VAL A 127 -14.96 2.97 12.73
CA VAL A 127 -14.09 2.11 13.55
C VAL A 127 -12.92 2.90 14.11
N ALA A 128 -12.28 3.74 13.27
CA ALA A 128 -11.17 4.59 13.69
C ALA A 128 -11.62 5.61 14.76
N ALA A 129 -12.77 6.24 14.58
CA ALA A 129 -13.30 7.21 15.55
C ALA A 129 -13.60 6.58 16.92
N ILE A 130 -14.10 5.33 16.94
CA ILE A 130 -14.44 4.61 18.18
C ILE A 130 -13.17 4.09 18.88
N LEU A 131 -12.26 3.47 18.14
CA LEU A 131 -11.14 2.74 18.74
C LEU A 131 -9.91 3.64 18.98
N PHE A 132 -9.76 4.72 18.23
CA PHE A 132 -8.53 5.53 18.22
C PHE A 132 -8.78 7.00 18.57
N HIS A 133 -9.87 7.27 19.27
CA HIS A 133 -10.19 8.62 19.72
C HIS A 133 -9.05 9.20 20.57
N GLN A 134 -8.44 10.29 20.07
CA GLN A 134 -7.40 11.05 20.78
C GLN A 134 -8.02 12.40 21.21
N PRO A 135 -8.42 12.54 22.46
CA PRO A 135 -9.14 13.76 22.91
C PRO A 135 -8.29 15.03 22.91
N ASN A 136 -6.98 14.91 22.79
CA ASN A 136 -6.02 16.01 22.94
C ASN A 136 -5.23 16.34 21.66
N SER A 137 -5.81 16.14 20.47
CA SER A 137 -5.14 16.59 19.25
C SER A 137 -5.31 18.10 19.06
N TYR A 138 -4.26 18.86 19.33
CA TYR A 138 -4.19 20.29 19.01
C TYR A 138 -3.87 20.44 17.51
N ALA A 139 -4.88 20.38 16.66
CA ALA A 139 -4.72 20.72 15.26
C ALA A 139 -4.81 22.25 15.09
N VAL A 140 -3.80 22.87 14.53
CA VAL A 140 -3.86 24.26 14.09
C VAL A 140 -4.56 24.29 12.73
N TRP A 141 -5.77 24.83 12.69
CA TRP A 141 -6.57 24.94 11.48
C TRP A 141 -6.26 26.26 10.78
N ASP A 142 -5.31 26.25 9.87
CA ASP A 142 -5.05 27.34 8.93
C ASP A 142 -5.49 26.93 7.52
N VAL A 143 -5.43 27.87 6.57
CA VAL A 143 -5.84 27.66 5.17
C VAL A 143 -5.01 26.53 4.53
N TRP A 144 -3.72 26.43 4.83
CA TRP A 144 -2.84 25.41 4.26
C TRP A 144 -3.14 24.03 4.80
N THR A 145 -3.46 23.92 6.09
CA THR A 145 -3.90 22.67 6.71
C THR A 145 -5.21 22.19 6.09
N VAL A 146 -6.18 23.09 5.85
CA VAL A 146 -7.45 22.72 5.21
C VAL A 146 -7.22 22.26 3.76
N ILE A 147 -6.40 22.96 2.97
CA ILE A 147 -6.03 22.54 1.61
C ILE A 147 -5.31 21.21 1.63
N GLY A 148 -4.37 21.00 2.55
CA GLY A 148 -3.66 19.74 2.73
C GLY A 148 -4.60 18.59 3.06
N CYS A 149 -5.48 18.76 4.02
CA CYS A 149 -6.51 17.78 4.38
C CYS A 149 -7.42 17.44 3.19
N PHE A 150 -7.89 18.47 2.46
CA PHE A 150 -8.71 18.25 1.26
C PHE A 150 -7.98 17.42 0.21
N ASN A 151 -6.71 17.73 -0.08
CA ASN A 151 -5.91 16.97 -1.05
C ASN A 151 -5.70 15.51 -0.60
N VAL A 152 -5.39 15.27 0.67
CA VAL A 152 -5.22 13.91 1.21
C VAL A 152 -6.53 13.12 1.13
N ILE A 153 -7.66 13.73 1.50
CA ILE A 153 -8.97 13.08 1.46
C ILE A 153 -9.39 12.83 0.01
N PHE A 154 -9.33 13.83 -0.84
CA PHE A 154 -9.86 13.72 -2.20
C PHE A 154 -8.92 12.93 -3.12
N LEU A 155 -7.68 13.39 -3.29
CA LEU A 155 -6.72 12.73 -4.20
C LEU A 155 -6.10 11.49 -3.56
N GLY A 156 -5.58 11.62 -2.35
CA GLY A 156 -4.86 10.54 -1.67
C GLY A 156 -5.76 9.40 -1.20
N THR A 157 -7.05 9.65 -0.98
CA THR A 157 -7.96 8.61 -0.47
C THR A 157 -9.03 8.25 -1.49
N ILE A 158 -9.92 9.17 -1.85
CA ILE A 158 -11.07 8.85 -2.72
C ILE A 158 -10.60 8.42 -4.10
N VAL A 159 -9.80 9.23 -4.78
CA VAL A 159 -9.33 8.93 -6.13
C VAL A 159 -8.42 7.70 -6.14
N SER A 160 -7.44 7.64 -5.23
CA SER A 160 -6.44 6.57 -5.20
C SER A 160 -7.05 5.20 -4.92
N PHE A 161 -7.92 5.06 -3.90
CA PHE A 161 -8.55 3.77 -3.60
C PHE A 161 -9.53 3.34 -4.69
N ASN A 162 -10.28 4.26 -5.31
CA ASN A 162 -11.15 3.92 -6.42
C ASN A 162 -10.32 3.46 -7.63
N ALA A 163 -9.24 4.16 -7.99
CA ALA A 163 -8.36 3.76 -9.09
C ALA A 163 -7.70 2.41 -8.82
N TYR A 164 -7.18 2.20 -7.61
CA TYR A 164 -6.57 0.93 -7.20
C TYR A 164 -7.56 -0.23 -7.30
N LEU A 165 -8.73 -0.13 -6.69
CA LEU A 165 -9.72 -1.22 -6.67
C LEU A 165 -10.39 -1.44 -8.02
N GLU A 166 -10.55 -0.41 -8.85
CA GLU A 166 -10.96 -0.60 -10.24
C GLU A 166 -9.85 -1.35 -11.02
N GLY A 167 -8.57 -1.04 -10.76
CA GLY A 167 -7.43 -1.80 -11.28
C GLY A 167 -7.49 -3.27 -10.83
N VAL A 168 -7.62 -3.52 -9.54
CA VAL A 168 -7.73 -4.88 -8.96
C VAL A 168 -8.89 -5.66 -9.60
N LYS A 169 -10.04 -5.02 -9.78
CA LYS A 169 -11.21 -5.62 -10.44
C LYS A 169 -10.90 -6.07 -11.87
N ARG A 170 -10.14 -5.27 -12.63
CA ARG A 170 -9.82 -5.56 -14.05
C ARG A 170 -8.68 -6.53 -14.22
N ILE A 171 -7.63 -6.39 -13.41
CA ILE A 171 -6.39 -7.14 -13.60
C ILE A 171 -6.10 -8.17 -12.50
N GLY A 172 -6.90 -8.22 -11.45
CA GLY A 172 -6.72 -9.12 -10.32
C GLY A 172 -5.87 -8.52 -9.19
N ALA A 173 -5.96 -9.11 -8.00
CA ALA A 173 -5.36 -8.58 -6.78
C ALA A 173 -3.82 -8.63 -6.80
N VAL A 174 -3.21 -9.71 -7.30
CA VAL A 174 -1.74 -9.86 -7.34
C VAL A 174 -1.11 -8.82 -8.27
N PRO A 175 -1.45 -8.73 -9.56
CA PRO A 175 -0.90 -7.70 -10.43
C PRO A 175 -1.22 -6.28 -9.97
N GLY A 176 -2.44 -6.04 -9.46
CA GLY A 176 -2.83 -4.73 -8.93
C GLY A 176 -1.93 -4.29 -7.78
N SER A 177 -1.66 -5.19 -6.83
CA SER A 177 -0.79 -4.88 -5.67
C SER A 177 0.69 -4.74 -6.05
N ILE A 178 1.17 -5.48 -7.06
CA ILE A 178 2.54 -5.29 -7.58
C ILE A 178 2.66 -3.94 -8.29
N LEU A 179 1.67 -3.56 -9.10
CA LEU A 179 1.68 -2.27 -9.79
C LEU A 179 1.62 -1.07 -8.82
N SER A 180 1.02 -1.22 -7.64
CA SER A 180 1.04 -0.16 -6.61
C SER A 180 2.44 0.15 -6.09
N SER A 181 3.44 -0.74 -6.32
CA SER A 181 4.85 -0.48 -5.99
C SER A 181 5.47 0.71 -6.77
N ILE A 182 4.75 1.30 -7.72
CA ILE A 182 5.16 2.56 -8.37
C ILE A 182 5.05 3.78 -7.41
N GLU A 183 4.32 3.63 -6.31
CA GLU A 183 4.12 4.68 -5.30
C GLU A 183 5.42 5.29 -4.78
N PRO A 184 6.43 4.50 -4.32
CA PRO A 184 7.68 5.08 -3.85
C PRO A 184 8.47 5.81 -4.94
N ILE A 185 8.33 5.42 -6.20
CA ILE A 185 8.95 6.16 -7.32
C ILE A 185 8.30 7.54 -7.44
N SER A 186 6.98 7.60 -7.36
CA SER A 186 6.24 8.86 -7.39
C SER A 186 6.62 9.74 -6.20
N ALA A 187 6.70 9.17 -4.99
CA ALA A 187 7.11 9.87 -3.78
C ALA A 187 8.55 10.41 -3.89
N ALA A 188 9.48 9.61 -4.43
CA ALA A 188 10.86 10.02 -4.67
C ALA A 188 10.94 11.14 -5.71
N PHE A 189 10.20 11.04 -6.82
CA PHE A 189 10.14 12.08 -7.85
C PHE A 189 9.62 13.41 -7.30
N PHE A 190 8.54 13.40 -6.54
CA PHE A 190 7.99 14.60 -5.91
C PHE A 190 8.93 15.15 -4.83
N GLY A 191 9.60 14.29 -4.06
CA GLY A 191 10.63 14.67 -3.10
C GLY A 191 11.80 15.39 -3.77
N TRP A 192 12.25 14.91 -4.91
CA TRP A 192 13.27 15.58 -5.71
C TRP A 192 12.79 16.90 -6.30
N ALA A 193 11.61 16.92 -6.92
CA ALA A 193 11.10 18.08 -7.65
C ALA A 193 10.71 19.26 -6.73
N PHE A 194 10.19 18.97 -5.53
CA PHE A 194 9.63 19.99 -4.63
C PHE A 194 10.40 20.19 -3.33
N LEU A 195 11.13 19.16 -2.86
CA LEU A 195 11.86 19.23 -1.59
C LEU A 195 13.38 19.28 -1.78
N GLY A 196 13.88 19.20 -3.03
CA GLY A 196 15.29 19.23 -3.33
C GLY A 196 16.06 17.98 -2.89
N ASN A 197 15.38 16.85 -2.68
CA ASN A 197 16.03 15.60 -2.31
C ASN A 197 16.93 15.11 -3.45
N GLU A 198 18.15 14.65 -3.14
CA GLU A 198 19.04 14.05 -4.11
C GLU A 198 18.84 12.54 -4.19
N PHE A 199 19.01 11.98 -5.39
CA PHE A 199 18.98 10.54 -5.58
C PHE A 199 20.36 9.93 -5.38
N SER A 200 20.44 8.92 -4.54
CA SER A 200 21.64 8.08 -4.50
C SER A 200 21.64 7.10 -5.68
N LEU A 201 22.82 6.58 -6.01
CA LEU A 201 22.94 5.53 -7.02
C LEU A 201 22.09 4.29 -6.65
N LEU A 202 22.05 3.95 -5.37
CA LEU A 202 21.22 2.85 -4.86
C LEU A 202 19.72 3.12 -5.07
N GLY A 203 19.27 4.35 -4.84
CA GLY A 203 17.91 4.78 -5.10
C GLY A 203 17.52 4.68 -6.58
N LEU A 204 18.42 5.08 -7.49
CA LEU A 204 18.21 4.94 -8.93
C LEU A 204 18.08 3.47 -9.36
N ILE A 205 18.92 2.59 -8.81
CA ILE A 205 18.82 1.14 -9.04
C ILE A 205 17.47 0.62 -8.54
N GLY A 206 17.06 1.03 -7.34
CA GLY A 206 15.76 0.66 -6.78
C GLY A 206 14.58 1.07 -7.66
N MET A 207 14.60 2.30 -8.17
CA MET A 207 13.58 2.77 -9.12
C MET A 207 13.57 1.94 -10.42
N ALA A 208 14.73 1.62 -10.97
CA ALA A 208 14.83 0.78 -12.17
C ALA A 208 14.25 -0.63 -11.92
N MET A 209 14.53 -1.21 -10.77
CA MET A 209 13.96 -2.52 -10.38
C MET A 209 12.43 -2.48 -10.27
N ILE A 210 11.87 -1.45 -9.65
CA ILE A 210 10.41 -1.29 -9.54
C ILE A 210 9.77 -1.09 -10.92
N ILE A 211 10.37 -0.26 -11.80
CA ILE A 211 9.88 -0.10 -13.17
C ILE A 211 9.90 -1.44 -13.92
N ALA A 212 10.95 -2.24 -13.73
CA ALA A 212 11.04 -3.57 -14.34
C ALA A 212 9.87 -4.49 -13.92
N THR A 213 9.35 -4.37 -12.69
CA THR A 213 8.19 -5.17 -12.26
C THR A 213 6.95 -4.88 -13.08
N VAL A 214 6.72 -3.60 -13.43
CA VAL A 214 5.57 -3.19 -14.26
C VAL A 214 5.66 -3.83 -15.65
N VAL A 215 6.86 -3.80 -16.25
CA VAL A 215 7.11 -4.40 -17.58
C VAL A 215 6.94 -5.91 -17.53
N ILE A 216 7.48 -6.59 -16.51
CA ILE A 216 7.39 -8.04 -16.36
C ILE A 216 5.92 -8.48 -16.21
N ILE A 217 5.14 -7.80 -15.35
CA ILE A 217 3.72 -8.12 -15.17
C ILE A 217 2.92 -7.87 -16.44
N ALA A 218 3.18 -6.77 -17.14
CA ALA A 218 2.51 -6.48 -18.39
C ALA A 218 2.80 -7.56 -19.47
N TRP A 219 4.04 -8.02 -19.51
CA TRP A 219 4.46 -9.05 -20.48
C TRP A 219 3.95 -10.45 -20.13
N ASP A 220 3.97 -10.81 -18.85
CA ASP A 220 3.47 -12.09 -18.36
C ASP A 220 1.97 -12.27 -18.69
N ARG A 221 1.19 -11.19 -18.60
CA ARG A 221 -0.24 -11.19 -18.94
C ARG A 221 -0.55 -11.32 -20.42
N GLN A 222 0.36 -10.96 -21.30
CA GLN A 222 0.18 -11.14 -22.75
C GLN A 222 0.39 -12.61 -23.17
N ARG A 223 0.97 -13.43 -22.28
CA ARG A 223 1.30 -14.84 -22.55
C ARG A 223 0.32 -15.83 -21.91
N THR A 224 -0.55 -15.34 -21.01
CA THR A 224 -1.60 -16.12 -20.36
C THR A 224 -2.98 -15.74 -20.88
#